data_ddf17bf4e410ba6bafb810657f518cce
#
_entry.id   ddf17bf4e410ba6bafb810657f518cce
#
_cell.length_a   1.000
_cell.length_b   1.000
_cell.length_c   1.000
_cell.angle_alpha   90.00
_cell.angle_beta   90.00
_cell.angle_gamma   90.00
#
_symmetry.space_group_name_H-M   'P 1'
#
loop_
_entity.id
_entity.type
_entity.pdbx_description
1 polymer ?
#
loop_
_entity_poly.entity_id
_entity_poly.type
_entity_poly.pdbx_seq_one_letter_code
_entity_poly.pdbx_strand_id
1 'polypeptide(L)'
;MQKTKKALITGITGQDGAYLAELLLEKGYEVTGTYRRTSSVNFWRIEELGIQSHPNLKLVEYDLTDLSSSIRLMQTVQPDEVYNLAAQSFVGVSFDQPLTTAEITGVGAVNLLEAIRIVNPKIRFYQASTSEMFGKVQAVPQKEDTPFYPRSPYGVAKLYAHWMTVNYRESYGIFGSSGILFNHESPLRGREFVTRKITDSVAKIHLGLLDVLELGNMDAKRDWGFAKEYVEGMWRILQADQPDTYVLATNRTETVRDFVTMAFKAVDVALEWSGSADNEIATCKKSGKVMVRVNPKFYRPAEVELLIGDPAKATKELGWKPSTTLEQLCQMMVEADLRRNKAGFSF
;
A
#
# COMPACT_ATOMS: atom_id res chain seq x y z
N MET A 1 -26.26 -8.17 24.30
CA MET A 1 -25.68 -8.28 22.94
C MET A 1 -24.59 -7.25 22.80
N GLN A 2 -23.40 -7.64 22.41
CA GLN A 2 -22.30 -6.69 22.15
C GLN A 2 -22.68 -5.85 20.92
N LYS A 3 -22.57 -4.51 21.02
CA LYS A 3 -22.91 -3.61 19.90
C LYS A 3 -21.98 -3.92 18.72
N THR A 4 -22.53 -4.15 17.54
CA THR A 4 -21.75 -4.33 16.32
C THR A 4 -20.92 -3.08 16.05
N LYS A 5 -19.61 -3.21 15.89
CA LYS A 5 -18.73 -2.09 15.56
C LYS A 5 -18.94 -1.64 14.13
N LYS A 6 -18.83 -0.34 13.89
CA LYS A 6 -18.90 0.29 12.57
C LYS A 6 -17.54 0.81 12.14
N ALA A 7 -17.07 0.43 10.97
CA ALA A 7 -15.84 0.92 10.39
C ALA A 7 -16.10 1.71 9.11
N LEU A 8 -15.37 2.81 8.94
CA LEU A 8 -15.30 3.59 7.72
C LEU A 8 -13.91 3.41 7.11
N ILE A 9 -13.85 2.97 5.85
CA ILE A 9 -12.61 2.80 5.10
C ILE A 9 -12.60 3.78 3.94
N THR A 10 -11.64 4.71 3.89
CA THR A 10 -11.43 5.52 2.69
C THR A 10 -10.51 4.78 1.72
N GLY A 11 -10.79 4.86 0.41
CA GLY A 11 -10.00 4.19 -0.61
C GLY A 11 -10.19 2.66 -0.66
N ILE A 12 -11.42 2.18 -0.46
CA ILE A 12 -11.75 0.75 -0.47
C ILE A 12 -11.41 0.03 -1.78
N THR A 13 -11.31 0.75 -2.88
CA THR A 13 -10.95 0.20 -4.20
C THR A 13 -9.46 -0.11 -4.36
N GLY A 14 -8.63 0.31 -3.40
CA GLY A 14 -7.21 -0.05 -3.33
C GLY A 14 -7.00 -1.47 -2.77
N GLN A 15 -5.79 -1.99 -2.91
CA GLN A 15 -5.40 -3.30 -2.37
C GLN A 15 -5.69 -3.41 -0.87
N ASP A 16 -5.20 -2.44 -0.09
CA ASP A 16 -5.33 -2.46 1.37
C ASP A 16 -6.77 -2.25 1.81
N GLY A 17 -7.52 -1.35 1.11
CA GLY A 17 -8.92 -1.12 1.39
C GLY A 17 -9.78 -2.36 1.20
N ALA A 18 -9.53 -3.13 0.13
CA ALA A 18 -10.25 -4.37 -0.15
C ALA A 18 -9.94 -5.46 0.90
N TYR A 19 -8.67 -5.70 1.22
CA TYR A 19 -8.29 -6.68 2.26
C TYR A 19 -8.74 -6.26 3.66
N LEU A 20 -8.67 -4.98 3.99
CA LEU A 20 -9.16 -4.49 5.28
C LEU A 20 -10.68 -4.66 5.39
N ALA A 21 -11.42 -4.41 4.30
CA ALA A 21 -12.86 -4.66 4.28
C ALA A 21 -13.17 -6.14 4.50
N GLU A 22 -12.48 -7.06 3.80
CA GLU A 22 -12.60 -8.51 4.01
C GLU A 22 -12.36 -8.87 5.48
N LEU A 23 -11.23 -8.44 6.05
CA LEU A 23 -10.87 -8.72 7.44
C LEU A 23 -11.92 -8.20 8.45
N LEU A 24 -12.42 -6.98 8.27
CA LEU A 24 -13.39 -6.39 9.18
C LEU A 24 -14.77 -7.05 9.06
N LEU A 25 -15.17 -7.46 7.86
CA LEU A 25 -16.39 -8.25 7.64
C LEU A 25 -16.30 -9.62 8.34
N GLU A 26 -15.16 -10.33 8.21
CA GLU A 26 -14.89 -11.58 8.93
C GLU A 26 -14.94 -11.41 10.46
N LYS A 27 -14.54 -10.22 10.96
CA LYS A 27 -14.64 -9.87 12.39
C LYS A 27 -16.05 -9.40 12.82
N GLY A 28 -17.03 -9.39 11.92
CA GLY A 28 -18.42 -9.03 12.22
C GLY A 28 -18.70 -7.53 12.28
N TYR A 29 -17.86 -6.69 11.69
CA TYR A 29 -18.13 -5.24 11.58
C TYR A 29 -19.19 -4.94 10.51
N GLU A 30 -19.89 -3.81 10.71
CA GLU A 30 -20.55 -3.10 9.62
C GLU A 30 -19.51 -2.19 8.95
N VAL A 31 -19.21 -2.43 7.67
CA VAL A 31 -18.17 -1.72 6.92
C VAL A 31 -18.79 -0.75 5.93
N THR A 32 -18.45 0.53 6.03
CA THR A 32 -18.70 1.52 4.97
C THR A 32 -17.39 1.78 4.26
N GLY A 33 -17.30 1.39 3.00
CA GLY A 33 -16.15 1.66 2.13
C GLY A 33 -16.41 2.82 1.20
N THR A 34 -15.48 3.77 1.14
CA THR A 34 -15.63 4.91 0.25
C THR A 34 -14.76 4.81 -0.99
N TYR A 35 -15.28 5.31 -2.09
CA TYR A 35 -14.58 5.37 -3.37
C TYR A 35 -14.85 6.73 -4.05
N ARG A 36 -13.88 7.18 -4.85
CA ARG A 36 -14.03 8.41 -5.63
C ARG A 36 -14.85 8.15 -6.89
N ARG A 37 -15.75 9.04 -7.22
CA ARG A 37 -16.48 8.98 -8.48
C ARG A 37 -15.54 9.14 -9.67
N THR A 38 -15.63 8.22 -10.60
CA THR A 38 -14.95 8.23 -11.90
C THR A 38 -15.95 7.86 -12.99
N SER A 39 -15.60 8.09 -14.26
CA SER A 39 -16.48 7.73 -15.39
C SER A 39 -16.81 6.24 -15.46
N SER A 40 -15.90 5.38 -14.98
CA SER A 40 -16.11 3.95 -14.77
C SER A 40 -15.52 3.57 -13.41
N VAL A 41 -16.34 3.04 -12.53
CA VAL A 41 -15.89 2.60 -11.20
C VAL A 41 -15.21 1.24 -11.33
N ASN A 42 -14.08 1.09 -10.65
CA ASN A 42 -13.31 -0.13 -10.69
C ASN A 42 -13.37 -0.86 -9.33
N PHE A 43 -14.23 -1.85 -9.24
CA PHE A 43 -14.43 -2.67 -8.05
C PHE A 43 -13.76 -4.06 -8.12
N TRP A 44 -12.94 -4.33 -9.14
CA TRP A 44 -12.39 -5.67 -9.39
C TRP A 44 -11.73 -6.33 -8.18
N ARG A 45 -11.12 -5.54 -7.26
CA ARG A 45 -10.48 -6.10 -6.05
C ARG A 45 -11.51 -6.64 -5.06
N ILE A 46 -12.60 -5.92 -4.89
CA ILE A 46 -13.72 -6.30 -4.03
C ILE A 46 -14.45 -7.51 -4.62
N GLU A 47 -14.58 -7.54 -5.95
CA GLU A 47 -15.16 -8.65 -6.72
C GLU A 47 -14.29 -9.89 -6.65
N GLU A 48 -12.96 -9.76 -6.83
CA GLU A 48 -12.00 -10.86 -6.72
C GLU A 48 -12.01 -11.50 -5.32
N LEU A 49 -12.27 -10.73 -4.27
CA LEU A 49 -12.43 -11.22 -2.90
C LEU A 49 -13.85 -11.77 -2.61
N GLY A 50 -14.79 -11.60 -3.54
CA GLY A 50 -16.17 -12.10 -3.38
C GLY A 50 -16.98 -11.37 -2.31
N ILE A 51 -16.53 -10.17 -1.86
CA ILE A 51 -17.20 -9.43 -0.77
C ILE A 51 -18.18 -8.37 -1.24
N GLN A 52 -18.29 -8.10 -2.55
CA GLN A 52 -19.10 -7.03 -3.11
C GLN A 52 -20.56 -7.06 -2.66
N SER A 53 -21.15 -8.25 -2.54
CA SER A 53 -22.53 -8.46 -2.14
C SER A 53 -22.70 -8.80 -0.66
N HIS A 54 -21.67 -8.58 0.17
CA HIS A 54 -21.75 -8.88 1.59
C HIS A 54 -22.76 -7.96 2.30
N PRO A 55 -23.73 -8.49 3.09
CA PRO A 55 -24.83 -7.70 3.67
C PRO A 55 -24.36 -6.56 4.58
N ASN A 56 -23.20 -6.71 5.22
CA ASN A 56 -22.61 -5.71 6.11
C ASN A 56 -21.62 -4.78 5.39
N LEU A 57 -21.48 -4.85 4.05
CA LEU A 57 -20.66 -3.92 3.27
C LEU A 57 -21.55 -2.89 2.57
N LYS A 58 -21.28 -1.62 2.81
CA LYS A 58 -21.88 -0.51 2.09
C LYS A 58 -20.81 0.29 1.36
N LEU A 59 -21.02 0.53 0.07
CA LEU A 59 -20.13 1.35 -0.77
C LEU A 59 -20.74 2.74 -0.96
N VAL A 60 -19.94 3.81 -0.74
CA VAL A 60 -20.39 5.20 -0.77
C VAL A 60 -19.42 6.05 -1.60
N GLU A 61 -19.97 6.85 -2.51
CA GLU A 61 -19.19 7.88 -3.22
C GLU A 61 -18.73 8.95 -2.24
N TYR A 62 -17.45 9.31 -2.31
CA TYR A 62 -16.86 10.29 -1.41
C TYR A 62 -15.58 10.88 -2.00
N ASP A 63 -15.40 12.19 -1.85
CA ASP A 63 -14.16 12.88 -2.18
C ASP A 63 -13.49 13.41 -0.90
N LEU A 64 -12.25 12.99 -0.69
CA LEU A 64 -11.44 13.34 0.48
C LEU A 64 -11.12 14.84 0.56
N THR A 65 -11.18 15.55 -0.57
CA THR A 65 -10.91 16.98 -0.65
C THR A 65 -12.08 17.86 -0.19
N ASP A 66 -13.28 17.29 -0.06
CA ASP A 66 -14.48 18.03 0.39
C ASP A 66 -14.75 17.82 1.87
N LEU A 67 -14.43 18.83 2.69
CA LEU A 67 -14.69 18.81 4.14
C LEU A 67 -16.19 18.66 4.44
N SER A 68 -17.08 19.28 3.69
CA SER A 68 -18.53 19.19 3.93
C SER A 68 -19.04 17.77 3.71
N SER A 69 -18.50 17.08 2.73
CA SER A 69 -18.73 15.66 2.46
C SER A 69 -18.22 14.78 3.61
N SER A 70 -17.03 15.09 4.13
CA SER A 70 -16.44 14.40 5.29
C SER A 70 -17.34 14.52 6.53
N ILE A 71 -17.85 15.70 6.83
CA ILE A 71 -18.76 15.93 7.97
C ILE A 71 -20.06 15.14 7.78
N ARG A 72 -20.71 15.24 6.61
CA ARG A 72 -21.94 14.48 6.32
C ARG A 72 -21.74 12.98 6.43
N LEU A 73 -20.60 12.49 5.95
CA LEU A 73 -20.25 11.06 6.00
C LEU A 73 -20.13 10.59 7.47
N MET A 74 -19.41 11.33 8.32
CA MET A 74 -19.30 11.03 9.76
C MET A 74 -20.65 11.04 10.47
N GLN A 75 -21.50 12.04 10.16
CA GLN A 75 -22.86 12.14 10.74
C GLN A 75 -23.76 10.98 10.32
N THR A 76 -23.66 10.55 9.06
CA THR A 76 -24.53 9.49 8.51
C THR A 76 -24.08 8.09 8.96
N VAL A 77 -22.78 7.81 8.91
CA VAL A 77 -22.23 6.48 9.22
C VAL A 77 -22.09 6.29 10.74
N GLN A 78 -21.69 7.34 11.44
CA GLN A 78 -21.35 7.30 12.89
C GLN A 78 -20.40 6.13 13.20
N PRO A 79 -19.21 6.09 12.56
CA PRO A 79 -18.28 4.98 12.72
C PRO A 79 -17.66 4.97 14.12
N ASP A 80 -17.35 3.79 14.62
CA ASP A 80 -16.50 3.63 15.81
C ASP A 80 -15.00 3.76 15.43
N GLU A 81 -14.65 3.36 14.19
CA GLU A 81 -13.28 3.36 13.66
C GLU A 81 -13.25 3.91 12.23
N VAL A 82 -12.24 4.75 11.92
CA VAL A 82 -11.98 5.31 10.59
C VAL A 82 -10.59 4.93 10.14
N TYR A 83 -10.47 4.29 8.99
CA TYR A 83 -9.22 3.92 8.35
C TYR A 83 -8.99 4.77 7.11
N ASN A 84 -8.04 5.71 7.19
CA ASN A 84 -7.70 6.59 6.08
C ASN A 84 -6.60 5.96 5.21
N LEU A 85 -7.04 5.26 4.15
CA LEU A 85 -6.17 4.61 3.16
C LEU A 85 -6.17 5.35 1.81
N ALA A 86 -7.14 6.26 1.59
CA ALA A 86 -7.22 7.03 0.36
C ALA A 86 -6.03 7.99 0.21
N ALA A 87 -5.42 7.96 -0.95
CA ALA A 87 -4.30 8.82 -1.33
C ALA A 87 -4.10 8.83 -2.85
N GLN A 88 -3.40 9.84 -3.35
CA GLN A 88 -2.69 9.71 -4.61
C GLN A 88 -1.38 8.95 -4.30
N SER A 89 -1.37 7.63 -4.48
CA SER A 89 -0.34 6.73 -3.94
C SER A 89 0.80 6.40 -4.90
N PHE A 90 0.67 6.73 -6.18
CA PHE A 90 1.73 6.45 -7.16
C PHE A 90 2.80 7.54 -7.12
N VAL A 91 3.96 7.20 -6.55
CA VAL A 91 5.07 8.15 -6.32
C VAL A 91 5.51 8.85 -7.60
N GLY A 92 5.60 8.16 -8.73
CA GLY A 92 6.00 8.75 -10.02
C GLY A 92 5.12 9.93 -10.42
N VAL A 93 3.80 9.76 -10.40
CA VAL A 93 2.84 10.83 -10.75
C VAL A 93 2.90 12.03 -9.80
N SER A 94 3.36 11.84 -8.56
CA SER A 94 3.48 12.97 -7.62
C SER A 94 4.45 14.05 -8.07
N PHE A 95 5.45 13.72 -8.91
CA PHE A 95 6.36 14.71 -9.51
C PHE A 95 5.66 15.54 -10.59
N ASP A 96 4.75 14.94 -11.34
CA ASP A 96 3.98 15.63 -12.39
C ASP A 96 2.77 16.40 -11.81
N GLN A 97 2.21 15.92 -10.70
CA GLN A 97 1.00 16.45 -10.07
C GLN A 97 1.21 16.72 -8.57
N PRO A 98 2.17 17.58 -8.18
CA PRO A 98 2.51 17.79 -6.77
C PRO A 98 1.38 18.45 -5.98
N LEU A 99 0.64 19.40 -6.56
CA LEU A 99 -0.47 20.09 -5.89
C LEU A 99 -1.64 19.15 -5.63
N THR A 100 -2.08 18.39 -6.63
CA THR A 100 -3.13 17.37 -6.47
C THR A 100 -2.75 16.31 -5.43
N THR A 101 -1.47 15.91 -5.43
CA THR A 101 -0.95 14.97 -4.43
C THR A 101 -1.00 15.56 -3.02
N ALA A 102 -0.62 16.83 -2.84
CA ALA A 102 -0.68 17.51 -1.54
C ALA A 102 -2.13 17.66 -1.06
N GLU A 103 -3.03 18.07 -1.93
CA GLU A 103 -4.45 18.27 -1.62
C GLU A 103 -5.14 16.96 -1.21
N ILE A 104 -5.03 15.93 -2.03
CA ILE A 104 -5.67 14.64 -1.73
C ILE A 104 -5.01 13.94 -0.53
N THR A 105 -3.67 13.80 -0.57
CA THR A 105 -2.96 12.93 0.37
C THR A 105 -2.65 13.61 1.69
N GLY A 106 -2.36 14.91 1.66
CA GLY A 106 -2.04 15.72 2.84
C GLY A 106 -3.28 16.36 3.45
N VAL A 107 -3.88 17.33 2.73
CA VAL A 107 -5.02 18.12 3.23
C VAL A 107 -6.25 17.26 3.44
N GLY A 108 -6.49 16.26 2.56
CA GLY A 108 -7.60 15.34 2.71
C GLY A 108 -7.62 14.57 4.03
N ALA A 109 -6.45 14.20 4.57
CA ALA A 109 -6.38 13.58 5.89
C ALA A 109 -6.84 14.55 7.01
N VAL A 110 -6.53 15.84 6.87
CA VAL A 110 -6.97 16.89 7.82
C VAL A 110 -8.48 17.08 7.75
N ASN A 111 -9.08 17.02 6.56
CA ASN A 111 -10.55 17.07 6.41
C ASN A 111 -11.25 15.97 7.22
N LEU A 112 -10.69 14.76 7.23
CA LEU A 112 -11.25 13.67 8.06
C LEU A 112 -11.03 13.93 9.54
N LEU A 113 -9.86 14.38 9.97
CA LEU A 113 -9.57 14.71 11.37
C LEU A 113 -10.48 15.84 11.87
N GLU A 114 -10.70 16.89 11.07
CA GLU A 114 -11.64 17.96 11.39
C GLU A 114 -13.09 17.45 11.47
N ALA A 115 -13.52 16.62 10.53
CA ALA A 115 -14.86 16.04 10.57
C ALA A 115 -15.05 15.17 11.83
N ILE A 116 -14.05 14.39 12.24
CA ILE A 116 -14.07 13.62 13.48
C ILE A 116 -14.15 14.56 14.68
N ARG A 117 -13.30 15.60 14.74
CA ARG A 117 -13.30 16.58 15.84
C ARG A 117 -14.64 17.27 16.01
N ILE A 118 -15.29 17.62 14.90
CA ILE A 118 -16.58 18.34 14.89
C ILE A 118 -17.75 17.42 15.25
N VAL A 119 -17.77 16.19 14.69
CA VAL A 119 -18.94 15.30 14.78
C VAL A 119 -18.88 14.40 16.01
N ASN A 120 -17.75 13.71 16.21
CA ASN A 120 -17.57 12.81 17.35
C ASN A 120 -16.07 12.54 17.62
N PRO A 121 -15.44 13.26 18.57
CA PRO A 121 -14.01 13.11 18.87
C PRO A 121 -13.63 11.76 19.50
N LYS A 122 -14.60 10.88 19.79
CA LYS A 122 -14.37 9.53 20.32
C LYS A 122 -14.10 8.50 19.24
N ILE A 123 -14.26 8.85 17.97
CA ILE A 123 -13.94 7.97 16.83
C ILE A 123 -12.43 7.69 16.84
N ARG A 124 -12.06 6.42 16.73
CA ARG A 124 -10.66 6.02 16.55
C ARG A 124 -10.26 6.20 15.09
N PHE A 125 -9.16 6.90 14.87
CA PHE A 125 -8.66 7.25 13.53
C PHE A 125 -7.31 6.59 13.26
N TYR A 126 -7.23 5.87 12.14
CA TYR A 126 -5.99 5.31 11.61
C TYR A 126 -5.53 6.09 10.39
N GLN A 127 -4.28 6.54 10.39
CA GLN A 127 -3.60 7.14 9.24
C GLN A 127 -2.62 6.16 8.62
N ALA A 128 -2.83 5.83 7.34
CA ALA A 128 -1.83 5.12 6.56
C ALA A 128 -0.66 6.07 6.23
N SER A 129 0.37 6.02 7.05
CA SER A 129 1.68 6.64 6.78
C SER A 129 2.54 5.70 5.92
N THR A 130 3.75 6.10 5.55
CA THR A 130 4.57 5.38 4.57
C THR A 130 6.06 5.47 4.88
N SER A 131 6.82 4.44 4.55
CA SER A 131 8.29 4.44 4.58
C SER A 131 8.92 5.47 3.64
N GLU A 132 8.19 5.94 2.61
CA GLU A 132 8.64 7.02 1.72
C GLU A 132 8.89 8.36 2.45
N MET A 133 8.36 8.52 3.67
CA MET A 133 8.67 9.67 4.53
C MET A 133 10.13 9.67 4.99
N PHE A 134 10.77 8.50 5.15
CA PHE A 134 12.19 8.40 5.50
C PHE A 134 13.10 8.89 4.36
N GLY A 135 12.74 8.62 3.10
CA GLY A 135 13.38 9.16 1.90
C GLY A 135 14.89 9.00 1.87
N LYS A 136 15.66 10.10 2.11
CA LYS A 136 17.10 10.03 2.33
C LYS A 136 17.37 9.54 3.75
N VAL A 137 17.50 8.24 3.87
CA VAL A 137 17.55 7.49 5.13
C VAL A 137 18.62 8.05 6.09
N GLN A 138 18.22 8.33 7.33
CA GLN A 138 19.09 8.89 8.38
C GLN A 138 19.60 7.83 9.36
N ALA A 139 18.94 6.66 9.41
CA ALA A 139 19.36 5.50 10.22
C ALA A 139 18.88 4.19 9.58
N VAL A 140 19.56 3.08 9.88
CA VAL A 140 19.24 1.74 9.38
C VAL A 140 19.30 0.75 10.55
N PRO A 141 18.25 -0.06 10.79
CA PRO A 141 16.91 0.01 10.16
C PRO A 141 16.13 1.24 10.61
N GLN A 142 15.07 1.60 9.84
CA GLN A 142 14.19 2.70 10.19
C GLN A 142 13.15 2.26 11.21
N LYS A 143 12.89 3.11 12.22
CA LYS A 143 11.89 2.94 13.27
C LYS A 143 11.09 4.23 13.49
N GLU A 144 10.20 4.21 14.45
CA GLU A 144 9.26 5.29 14.73
C GLU A 144 9.93 6.63 15.07
N ASP A 145 11.13 6.60 15.66
CA ASP A 145 11.95 7.77 16.05
C ASP A 145 13.01 8.16 15.03
N THR A 146 13.12 7.46 13.90
CA THR A 146 14.06 7.79 12.82
C THR A 146 13.63 9.10 12.15
N PRO A 147 14.53 10.09 12.02
CA PRO A 147 14.20 11.36 11.37
C PRO A 147 13.74 11.17 9.91
N PHE A 148 12.71 11.91 9.53
CA PHE A 148 12.19 11.91 8.17
C PHE A 148 12.93 12.86 7.24
N TYR A 149 13.16 12.45 5.99
CA TYR A 149 13.75 13.26 4.93
C TYR A 149 13.14 12.84 3.57
N PRO A 150 11.85 13.18 3.30
CA PRO A 150 11.16 12.70 2.10
C PRO A 150 11.83 13.14 0.81
N ARG A 151 11.78 12.28 -0.22
CA ARG A 151 12.42 12.49 -1.53
C ARG A 151 11.40 12.62 -2.67
N SER A 152 10.11 12.72 -2.35
CA SER A 152 9.05 12.88 -3.34
C SER A 152 7.92 13.76 -2.81
N PRO A 153 7.15 14.45 -3.68
CA PRO A 153 5.95 15.18 -3.26
C PRO A 153 4.94 14.29 -2.53
N TYR A 154 4.84 13.02 -2.91
CA TYR A 154 4.04 12.03 -2.17
C TYR A 154 4.53 11.83 -0.74
N GLY A 155 5.84 11.62 -0.54
CA GLY A 155 6.42 11.47 0.79
C GLY A 155 6.21 12.70 1.67
N VAL A 156 6.33 13.91 1.09
CA VAL A 156 6.05 15.19 1.79
C VAL A 156 4.58 15.29 2.19
N ALA A 157 3.65 14.96 1.29
CA ALA A 157 2.21 15.00 1.59
C ALA A 157 1.81 13.99 2.68
N LYS A 158 2.39 12.79 2.64
CA LYS A 158 2.20 11.77 3.69
C LYS A 158 2.80 12.21 5.03
N LEU A 159 3.94 12.88 5.02
CA LEU A 159 4.56 13.42 6.23
C LEU A 159 3.69 14.50 6.87
N TYR A 160 3.09 15.38 6.07
CA TYR A 160 2.12 16.35 6.56
C TYR A 160 0.93 15.66 7.24
N ALA A 161 0.29 14.69 6.57
CA ALA A 161 -0.83 13.92 7.15
C ALA A 161 -0.44 13.18 8.43
N HIS A 162 0.78 12.64 8.48
CA HIS A 162 1.34 11.97 9.64
C HIS A 162 1.44 12.92 10.85
N TRP A 163 2.09 14.06 10.67
CA TRP A 163 2.27 15.03 11.75
C TRP A 163 0.95 15.70 12.16
N MET A 164 0.01 15.89 11.24
CA MET A 164 -1.34 16.36 11.60
C MET A 164 -2.07 15.33 12.46
N THR A 165 -1.92 14.03 12.20
CA THR A 165 -2.50 12.98 13.06
C THR A 165 -1.92 13.03 14.48
N VAL A 166 -0.60 13.19 14.61
CA VAL A 166 0.07 13.37 15.91
C VAL A 166 -0.42 14.65 16.60
N ASN A 167 -0.47 15.76 15.87
CA ASN A 167 -0.92 17.04 16.42
C ASN A 167 -2.37 16.98 16.93
N TYR A 168 -3.30 16.33 16.19
CA TYR A 168 -4.69 16.19 16.64
C TYR A 168 -4.82 15.27 17.84
N ARG A 169 -3.98 14.26 17.95
CA ARG A 169 -3.90 13.43 19.16
C ARG A 169 -3.47 14.24 20.38
N GLU A 170 -2.42 15.05 20.25
CA GLU A 170 -1.86 15.82 21.36
C GLU A 170 -2.69 17.06 21.72
N SER A 171 -3.22 17.76 20.72
CA SER A 171 -3.93 19.02 20.92
C SER A 171 -5.42 18.85 21.26
N TYR A 172 -6.06 17.80 20.73
CA TYR A 172 -7.52 17.62 20.86
C TYR A 172 -7.92 16.30 21.52
N GLY A 173 -6.98 15.46 21.93
CA GLY A 173 -7.26 14.18 22.57
C GLY A 173 -7.96 13.17 21.66
N ILE A 174 -7.88 13.33 20.33
CA ILE A 174 -8.44 12.37 19.38
C ILE A 174 -7.59 11.10 19.41
N PHE A 175 -8.23 9.93 19.40
CA PHE A 175 -7.52 8.66 19.25
C PHE A 175 -7.00 8.54 17.79
N GLY A 176 -5.93 9.25 17.48
CA GLY A 176 -5.28 9.27 16.18
C GLY A 176 -4.00 8.43 16.18
N SER A 177 -3.99 7.32 15.47
CA SER A 177 -2.83 6.43 15.34
C SER A 177 -2.33 6.36 13.91
N SER A 178 -1.03 6.10 13.74
CA SER A 178 -0.42 5.98 12.43
C SER A 178 0.35 4.67 12.28
N GLY A 179 0.18 3.99 11.13
CA GLY A 179 1.08 2.93 10.71
C GLY A 179 2.08 3.45 9.68
N ILE A 180 3.38 3.42 9.98
CA ILE A 180 4.43 3.69 8.99
C ILE A 180 4.66 2.40 8.23
N LEU A 181 3.98 2.29 7.08
CA LEU A 181 3.96 1.07 6.29
C LEU A 181 5.16 1.02 5.36
N PHE A 182 5.92 -0.05 5.44
CA PHE A 182 6.88 -0.41 4.41
C PHE A 182 6.16 -1.00 3.20
N ASN A 183 6.86 -1.23 2.10
CA ASN A 183 6.21 -1.71 0.89
C ASN A 183 5.50 -3.04 1.17
N HIS A 184 4.25 -3.14 0.79
CA HIS A 184 3.46 -4.35 0.98
C HIS A 184 2.67 -4.62 -0.29
N GLU A 185 2.73 -5.86 -0.70
CA GLU A 185 2.36 -6.31 -2.01
C GLU A 185 1.35 -7.46 -1.92
N SER A 186 0.67 -7.73 -3.00
CA SER A 186 -0.26 -8.85 -3.08
C SER A 186 -0.71 -9.13 -4.52
N PRO A 187 -1.44 -10.22 -4.75
CA PRO A 187 -2.17 -10.43 -6.00
C PRO A 187 -3.13 -9.30 -6.40
N LEU A 188 -3.51 -8.41 -5.47
CA LEU A 188 -4.39 -7.27 -5.71
C LEU A 188 -3.63 -5.95 -5.96
N ARG A 189 -2.29 -5.95 -5.99
CA ARG A 189 -1.49 -4.75 -6.26
C ARG A 189 -1.84 -4.12 -7.62
N GLY A 190 -1.74 -2.80 -7.76
CA GLY A 190 -1.88 -2.12 -9.05
C GLY A 190 -0.71 -2.42 -10.00
N ARG A 191 -0.96 -2.54 -11.30
CA ARG A 191 0.09 -2.88 -12.31
C ARG A 191 1.13 -1.79 -12.51
N GLU A 192 0.87 -0.58 -12.09
CA GLU A 192 1.80 0.56 -12.09
C GLU A 192 2.94 0.40 -11.07
N PHE A 193 2.77 -0.46 -10.07
CA PHE A 193 3.80 -0.73 -9.07
C PHE A 193 4.78 -1.81 -9.54
N VAL A 194 6.06 -1.62 -9.21
CA VAL A 194 7.17 -2.43 -9.73
C VAL A 194 6.98 -3.94 -9.55
N THR A 195 6.54 -4.38 -8.38
CA THR A 195 6.34 -5.81 -8.09
C THR A 195 5.27 -6.44 -8.98
N ARG A 196 4.11 -5.78 -9.11
CA ARG A 196 3.03 -6.27 -9.97
C ARG A 196 3.39 -6.13 -11.46
N LYS A 197 4.10 -5.06 -11.85
CA LYS A 197 4.64 -4.93 -13.19
C LYS A 197 5.54 -6.13 -13.53
N ILE A 198 6.38 -6.56 -12.59
CA ILE A 198 7.25 -7.73 -12.76
C ILE A 198 6.42 -9.00 -12.91
N THR A 199 5.52 -9.31 -11.97
CA THR A 199 4.78 -10.57 -11.95
C THR A 199 3.83 -10.71 -13.14
N ASP A 200 3.13 -9.64 -13.53
CA ASP A 200 2.27 -9.60 -14.73
C ASP A 200 3.10 -9.77 -16.02
N SER A 201 4.26 -9.10 -16.12
CA SER A 201 5.13 -9.25 -17.28
C SER A 201 5.73 -10.66 -17.37
N VAL A 202 6.16 -11.25 -16.26
CA VAL A 202 6.66 -12.64 -16.22
C VAL A 202 5.56 -13.61 -16.66
N ALA A 203 4.32 -13.43 -16.18
CA ALA A 203 3.19 -14.23 -16.60
C ALA A 203 2.95 -14.11 -18.13
N LYS A 204 2.97 -12.89 -18.67
CA LYS A 204 2.83 -12.64 -20.11
C LYS A 204 3.96 -13.21 -20.95
N ILE A 205 5.21 -13.09 -20.49
CA ILE A 205 6.38 -13.68 -21.18
C ILE A 205 6.26 -15.21 -21.20
N HIS A 206 5.88 -15.81 -20.09
CA HIS A 206 5.66 -17.26 -20.00
C HIS A 206 4.55 -17.76 -20.95
N LEU A 207 3.49 -16.95 -21.14
CA LEU A 207 2.38 -17.25 -22.06
C LEU A 207 2.64 -16.84 -23.53
N GLY A 208 3.81 -16.26 -23.84
CA GLY A 208 4.14 -15.79 -25.18
C GLY A 208 3.43 -14.50 -25.61
N LEU A 209 2.89 -13.74 -24.67
CA LEU A 209 2.14 -12.49 -24.90
C LEU A 209 3.03 -11.23 -24.79
N LEU A 210 4.24 -11.37 -24.29
CA LEU A 210 5.23 -10.31 -24.15
C LEU A 210 6.62 -10.89 -24.38
N ASP A 211 7.51 -10.13 -25.00
CA ASP A 211 8.87 -10.60 -25.29
C ASP A 211 9.89 -10.27 -24.20
N VAL A 212 9.82 -9.06 -23.62
CA VAL A 212 10.85 -8.53 -22.70
C VAL A 212 10.19 -7.65 -21.65
N LEU A 213 10.62 -7.81 -20.39
CA LEU A 213 10.32 -6.92 -19.28
C LEU A 213 11.30 -5.74 -19.27
N GLU A 214 10.78 -4.50 -19.23
CA GLU A 214 11.59 -3.28 -19.09
C GLU A 214 11.40 -2.65 -17.73
N LEU A 215 12.51 -2.37 -17.03
CA LEU A 215 12.54 -1.76 -15.70
C LEU A 215 13.56 -0.62 -15.66
N GLY A 216 13.52 0.18 -14.59
CA GLY A 216 14.53 1.21 -14.29
C GLY A 216 15.63 0.66 -13.39
N ASN A 217 15.83 1.30 -12.23
CA ASN A 217 16.88 0.95 -11.27
C ASN A 217 16.68 -0.44 -10.68
N MET A 218 17.58 -1.36 -11.01
CA MET A 218 17.57 -2.75 -10.56
C MET A 218 18.17 -2.92 -9.15
N ASP A 219 18.95 -1.95 -8.68
CA ASP A 219 19.67 -2.02 -7.39
C ASP A 219 18.89 -1.43 -6.22
N ALA A 220 17.76 -0.74 -6.49
CA ALA A 220 16.91 -0.19 -5.43
C ALA A 220 16.45 -1.30 -4.48
N LYS A 221 16.66 -1.08 -3.17
CA LYS A 221 16.36 -2.06 -2.11
C LYS A 221 15.08 -1.69 -1.38
N ARG A 222 14.18 -2.65 -1.24
CA ARG A 222 12.89 -2.47 -0.57
C ARG A 222 12.62 -3.61 0.39
N ASP A 223 11.96 -3.26 1.49
CA ASP A 223 11.34 -4.19 2.40
C ASP A 223 9.91 -4.45 1.90
N TRP A 224 9.63 -5.65 1.42
CA TRP A 224 8.34 -6.05 0.85
C TRP A 224 7.65 -7.09 1.71
N GLY A 225 6.47 -6.77 2.22
CA GLY A 225 5.63 -7.69 2.96
C GLY A 225 4.31 -8.02 2.27
N PHE A 226 3.50 -8.88 2.87
CA PHE A 226 2.19 -9.27 2.35
C PHE A 226 1.09 -8.34 2.86
N ALA A 227 0.36 -7.68 1.95
CA ALA A 227 -0.64 -6.68 2.29
C ALA A 227 -1.73 -7.19 3.23
N LYS A 228 -2.13 -8.47 3.12
CA LYS A 228 -3.14 -9.07 4.01
C LYS A 228 -2.70 -9.12 5.47
N GLU A 229 -1.39 -9.27 5.74
CA GLU A 229 -0.83 -9.19 7.08
C GLU A 229 -0.74 -7.73 7.58
N TYR A 230 -0.47 -6.78 6.68
CA TYR A 230 -0.40 -5.36 7.02
C TYR A 230 -1.75 -4.79 7.43
N VAL A 231 -2.84 -5.17 6.76
CA VAL A 231 -4.19 -4.72 7.17
C VAL A 231 -4.60 -5.27 8.54
N GLU A 232 -4.13 -6.45 8.91
CA GLU A 232 -4.28 -6.94 10.29
C GLU A 232 -3.50 -6.05 11.29
N GLY A 233 -2.31 -5.61 10.93
CA GLY A 233 -1.55 -4.62 11.70
C GLY A 233 -2.30 -3.31 11.86
N MET A 234 -2.91 -2.79 10.79
CA MET A 234 -3.74 -1.58 10.83
C MET A 234 -4.91 -1.73 11.81
N TRP A 235 -5.60 -2.87 11.77
CA TRP A 235 -6.68 -3.16 12.71
C TRP A 235 -6.16 -3.24 14.15
N ARG A 236 -5.06 -3.97 14.42
CA ARG A 236 -4.47 -4.09 15.76
C ARG A 236 -4.06 -2.73 16.34
N ILE A 237 -3.53 -1.82 15.53
CA ILE A 237 -3.18 -0.44 15.93
C ILE A 237 -4.39 0.29 16.50
N LEU A 238 -5.57 0.14 15.90
CA LEU A 238 -6.78 0.75 16.44
C LEU A 238 -7.42 -0.03 17.61
N GLN A 239 -6.95 -1.23 17.94
CA GLN A 239 -7.40 -1.96 19.14
C GLN A 239 -6.52 -1.68 20.36
N ALA A 240 -5.40 -0.99 20.20
CA ALA A 240 -4.52 -0.62 21.31
C ALA A 240 -5.25 0.27 22.35
N ASP A 241 -4.77 0.23 23.60
CA ASP A 241 -5.35 1.04 24.68
C ASP A 241 -5.10 2.54 24.51
N GLN A 242 -3.94 2.88 23.91
CA GLN A 242 -3.53 4.27 23.66
C GLN A 242 -3.17 4.46 22.19
N PRO A 243 -3.45 5.65 21.63
CA PRO A 243 -3.07 5.96 20.25
C PRO A 243 -1.56 6.18 20.15
N ASP A 244 -0.93 5.58 19.14
CA ASP A 244 0.50 5.78 18.89
C ASP A 244 0.86 5.56 17.41
N THR A 245 2.14 5.67 17.10
CA THR A 245 2.75 5.39 15.79
C THR A 245 3.48 4.06 15.83
N TYR A 246 3.32 3.25 14.78
CA TYR A 246 3.94 1.93 14.65
C TYR A 246 4.53 1.73 13.26
N VAL A 247 5.74 1.18 13.21
CA VAL A 247 6.34 0.67 11.96
C VAL A 247 5.80 -0.72 11.68
N LEU A 248 5.27 -0.92 10.46
CA LEU A 248 4.93 -2.25 9.95
C LEU A 248 5.90 -2.57 8.80
N ALA A 249 6.74 -3.58 9.00
CA ALA A 249 7.82 -3.97 8.10
C ALA A 249 8.17 -5.46 8.29
N THR A 250 8.91 -6.04 7.34
CA THR A 250 9.39 -7.42 7.47
C THR A 250 10.77 -7.53 8.10
N ASN A 251 11.48 -6.42 8.20
CA ASN A 251 12.90 -6.36 8.57
C ASN A 251 13.82 -7.13 7.61
N ARG A 252 13.37 -7.30 6.35
CA ARG A 252 14.13 -7.89 5.25
C ARG A 252 14.09 -6.96 4.05
N THR A 253 15.22 -6.72 3.41
CA THR A 253 15.29 -5.92 2.19
C THR A 253 15.95 -6.71 1.07
N GLU A 254 15.40 -6.58 -0.14
CA GLU A 254 15.91 -7.20 -1.36
C GLU A 254 15.94 -6.18 -2.49
N THR A 255 16.77 -6.45 -3.50
CA THR A 255 16.82 -5.61 -4.71
C THR A 255 15.66 -5.91 -5.66
N VAL A 256 15.37 -4.96 -6.55
CA VAL A 256 14.43 -5.21 -7.66
C VAL A 256 14.92 -6.40 -8.52
N ARG A 257 16.24 -6.52 -8.74
CA ARG A 257 16.87 -7.65 -9.46
C ARG A 257 16.55 -9.00 -8.79
N ASP A 258 16.63 -9.07 -7.45
CA ASP A 258 16.32 -10.30 -6.72
C ASP A 258 14.86 -10.68 -6.89
N PHE A 259 13.94 -9.71 -6.80
CA PHE A 259 12.50 -9.96 -7.00
C PHE A 259 12.19 -10.42 -8.42
N VAL A 260 12.83 -9.85 -9.45
CA VAL A 260 12.74 -10.32 -10.85
C VAL A 260 13.20 -11.77 -10.95
N THR A 261 14.34 -12.09 -10.34
CA THR A 261 14.90 -13.45 -10.37
C THR A 261 13.96 -14.46 -9.70
N MET A 262 13.35 -14.09 -8.57
CA MET A 262 12.33 -14.90 -7.89
C MET A 262 11.08 -15.11 -8.77
N ALA A 263 10.60 -14.04 -9.44
CA ALA A 263 9.42 -14.11 -10.28
C ALA A 263 9.62 -15.02 -11.51
N PHE A 264 10.77 -14.95 -12.18
CA PHE A 264 11.08 -15.87 -13.29
C PHE A 264 11.28 -17.31 -12.80
N LYS A 265 11.87 -17.50 -11.61
CA LYS A 265 11.97 -18.83 -10.99
C LYS A 265 10.60 -19.46 -10.73
N ALA A 266 9.58 -18.66 -10.39
CA ALA A 266 8.21 -19.14 -10.17
C ALA A 266 7.53 -19.73 -11.44
N VAL A 267 8.11 -19.50 -12.62
CA VAL A 267 7.68 -20.10 -13.90
C VAL A 267 8.77 -21.00 -14.52
N ASP A 268 9.67 -21.53 -13.69
CA ASP A 268 10.76 -22.45 -14.06
C ASP A 268 11.77 -21.87 -15.08
N VAL A 269 11.95 -20.54 -15.08
CA VAL A 269 12.93 -19.85 -15.92
C VAL A 269 14.10 -19.37 -15.06
N ALA A 270 15.28 -19.95 -15.31
CA ALA A 270 16.54 -19.50 -14.71
C ALA A 270 17.15 -18.37 -15.54
N LEU A 271 17.45 -17.25 -14.88
CA LEU A 271 18.07 -16.08 -15.48
C LEU A 271 19.59 -16.06 -15.29
N GLU A 272 20.28 -15.46 -16.27
CA GLU A 272 21.67 -15.05 -16.19
C GLU A 272 21.78 -13.55 -16.45
N TRP A 273 22.35 -12.83 -15.49
CA TRP A 273 22.50 -11.38 -15.54
C TRP A 273 23.84 -11.00 -16.15
N SER A 274 23.88 -9.97 -17.00
CA SER A 274 25.07 -9.44 -17.63
C SER A 274 24.93 -7.94 -17.88
N GLY A 275 26.07 -7.24 -18.03
CA GLY A 275 26.11 -5.79 -18.12
C GLY A 275 25.95 -5.11 -16.76
N SER A 276 25.77 -3.79 -16.77
CA SER A 276 25.55 -2.97 -15.58
C SER A 276 24.83 -1.68 -15.95
N ALA A 277 24.15 -1.07 -14.98
CA ALA A 277 23.40 0.18 -15.16
C ALA A 277 22.45 0.10 -16.39
N ASP A 278 22.49 1.05 -17.29
CA ASP A 278 21.60 1.14 -18.46
C ASP A 278 21.77 0.00 -19.48
N ASN A 279 22.91 -0.71 -19.43
CA ASN A 279 23.22 -1.83 -20.31
C ASN A 279 22.96 -3.21 -19.66
N GLU A 280 22.36 -3.21 -18.46
CA GLU A 280 22.08 -4.46 -17.77
C GLU A 280 20.92 -5.21 -18.42
N ILE A 281 21.13 -6.50 -18.67
CA ILE A 281 20.13 -7.42 -19.21
C ILE A 281 20.11 -8.72 -18.43
N ALA A 282 18.97 -9.41 -18.47
CA ALA A 282 18.89 -10.81 -18.06
C ALA A 282 18.45 -11.70 -19.22
N THR A 283 19.14 -12.81 -19.41
CA THR A 283 18.84 -13.82 -20.43
C THR A 283 18.35 -15.11 -19.77
N CYS A 284 17.48 -15.84 -20.46
CA CYS A 284 17.12 -17.20 -20.07
C CYS A 284 18.32 -18.13 -20.31
N LYS A 285 18.80 -18.77 -19.24
CA LYS A 285 19.96 -19.70 -19.33
C LYS A 285 19.75 -20.82 -20.36
N LYS A 286 18.51 -21.28 -20.55
CA LYS A 286 18.22 -22.40 -21.47
C LYS A 286 18.15 -21.98 -22.94
N SER A 287 17.59 -20.82 -23.25
CA SER A 287 17.33 -20.39 -24.64
C SER A 287 18.22 -19.27 -25.11
N GLY A 288 18.96 -18.58 -24.24
CA GLY A 288 19.74 -17.38 -24.57
C GLY A 288 18.86 -16.14 -24.87
N LYS A 289 17.54 -16.27 -24.85
CA LYS A 289 16.62 -15.14 -25.14
C LYS A 289 16.72 -14.08 -24.03
N VAL A 290 16.79 -12.79 -24.42
CA VAL A 290 16.72 -11.67 -23.49
C VAL A 290 15.30 -11.62 -22.91
N MET A 291 15.20 -11.66 -21.59
CA MET A 291 13.94 -11.64 -20.83
C MET A 291 13.71 -10.31 -20.12
N VAL A 292 14.79 -9.63 -19.73
CA VAL A 292 14.74 -8.36 -18.98
C VAL A 292 15.80 -7.42 -19.53
N ARG A 293 15.47 -6.12 -19.58
CA ARG A 293 16.43 -5.05 -19.86
C ARG A 293 16.12 -3.80 -19.06
N VAL A 294 17.16 -3.03 -18.76
CA VAL A 294 17.02 -1.69 -18.19
C VAL A 294 16.58 -0.71 -19.26
N ASN A 295 15.65 0.18 -18.90
CA ASN A 295 15.22 1.30 -19.72
C ASN A 295 15.26 2.59 -18.88
N PRO A 296 16.16 3.55 -19.21
CA PRO A 296 16.38 4.76 -18.42
C PRO A 296 15.15 5.64 -18.21
N LYS A 297 14.14 5.56 -19.08
CA LYS A 297 12.89 6.31 -18.93
C LYS A 297 12.10 5.95 -17.66
N PHE A 298 12.41 4.83 -17.01
CA PHE A 298 11.78 4.39 -15.77
C PHE A 298 12.57 4.79 -14.52
N TYR A 299 13.68 5.53 -14.65
CA TYR A 299 14.35 6.12 -13.49
C TYR A 299 13.51 7.25 -12.88
N ARG A 300 13.52 7.34 -11.55
CA ARG A 300 12.89 8.46 -10.84
C ARG A 300 13.83 9.66 -10.76
N PRO A 301 13.31 10.90 -10.76
CA PRO A 301 14.14 12.11 -10.58
C PRO A 301 14.94 12.13 -9.26
N ALA A 302 14.37 11.52 -8.21
CA ALA A 302 15.04 11.33 -6.93
C ALA A 302 14.69 9.93 -6.40
N GLU A 303 15.68 9.05 -6.29
CA GLU A 303 15.48 7.68 -5.86
C GLU A 303 15.68 7.54 -4.34
N VAL A 304 14.96 6.59 -3.77
CA VAL A 304 15.21 6.08 -2.42
C VAL A 304 15.97 4.77 -2.56
N GLU A 305 17.21 4.76 -2.12
CA GLU A 305 18.12 3.64 -2.37
C GLU A 305 17.85 2.43 -1.49
N LEU A 306 17.54 2.66 -0.20
CA LEU A 306 17.36 1.61 0.80
C LEU A 306 16.18 1.92 1.72
N LEU A 307 15.26 0.96 1.83
CA LEU A 307 14.25 0.92 2.87
C LEU A 307 14.28 -0.44 3.56
N ILE A 308 14.42 -0.43 4.89
CA ILE A 308 14.31 -1.60 5.77
C ILE A 308 13.77 -1.16 7.13
N GLY A 309 12.62 -1.68 7.52
CA GLY A 309 11.95 -1.27 8.75
C GLY A 309 12.20 -2.21 9.93
N ASP A 310 12.19 -1.64 11.13
CA ASP A 310 12.23 -2.39 12.38
C ASP A 310 10.82 -2.46 13.01
N PRO A 311 10.12 -3.60 12.94
CA PRO A 311 8.78 -3.75 13.50
C PRO A 311 8.77 -4.12 14.99
N ALA A 312 9.87 -3.97 15.71
CA ALA A 312 10.00 -4.44 17.08
C ALA A 312 8.93 -3.90 18.02
N LYS A 313 8.56 -2.61 17.88
CA LYS A 313 7.49 -1.99 18.68
C LYS A 313 6.13 -2.64 18.37
N ALA A 314 5.76 -2.78 17.10
CA ALA A 314 4.50 -3.42 16.71
C ALA A 314 4.43 -4.89 17.18
N THR A 315 5.55 -5.60 17.11
CA THR A 315 5.65 -6.99 17.62
C THR A 315 5.43 -7.05 19.11
N LYS A 316 6.10 -6.18 19.88
CA LYS A 316 6.04 -6.16 21.35
C LYS A 316 4.67 -5.75 21.87
N GLU A 317 4.10 -4.67 21.32
CA GLU A 317 2.92 -4.02 21.90
C GLU A 317 1.61 -4.52 21.27
N LEU A 318 1.62 -4.88 19.99
CA LEU A 318 0.43 -5.33 19.25
C LEU A 318 0.42 -6.84 18.99
N GLY A 319 1.52 -7.54 19.27
CA GLY A 319 1.69 -8.95 18.87
C GLY A 319 1.67 -9.14 17.34
N TRP A 320 1.94 -8.08 16.57
CA TRP A 320 1.95 -8.15 15.11
C TRP A 320 3.32 -8.62 14.60
N LYS A 321 3.31 -9.63 13.75
CA LYS A 321 4.52 -10.16 13.12
C LYS A 321 4.17 -10.72 11.73
N PRO A 322 4.84 -10.27 10.65
CA PRO A 322 4.66 -10.87 9.34
C PRO A 322 5.22 -12.31 9.33
N SER A 323 4.55 -13.19 8.62
CA SER A 323 4.90 -14.61 8.52
C SER A 323 5.15 -15.08 7.09
N THR A 324 4.58 -14.39 6.10
CA THR A 324 4.73 -14.70 4.68
C THR A 324 6.11 -14.29 4.20
N THR A 325 6.87 -15.24 3.65
CA THR A 325 8.18 -14.92 3.06
C THR A 325 8.03 -14.20 1.71
N LEU A 326 9.06 -13.47 1.28
CA LEU A 326 9.04 -12.79 -0.01
C LEU A 326 8.91 -13.77 -1.18
N GLU A 327 9.50 -14.96 -1.07
CA GLU A 327 9.40 -16.01 -2.07
C GLU A 327 7.96 -16.52 -2.20
N GLN A 328 7.27 -16.75 -1.07
CA GLN A 328 5.86 -17.15 -1.05
C GLN A 328 4.96 -16.06 -1.64
N LEU A 329 5.21 -14.81 -1.28
CA LEU A 329 4.49 -13.65 -1.79
C LEU A 329 4.66 -13.51 -3.31
N CYS A 330 5.90 -13.58 -3.79
CA CYS A 330 6.22 -13.53 -5.22
C CYS A 330 5.52 -14.66 -5.99
N GLN A 331 5.56 -15.89 -5.46
CA GLN A 331 4.89 -17.05 -6.05
C GLN A 331 3.37 -16.81 -6.16
N MET A 332 2.71 -16.37 -5.08
CA MET A 332 1.27 -16.07 -5.09
C MET A 332 0.91 -15.01 -6.14
N MET A 333 1.74 -13.97 -6.28
CA MET A 333 1.50 -12.90 -7.25
C MET A 333 1.64 -13.40 -8.69
N VAL A 334 2.68 -14.18 -8.99
CA VAL A 334 2.90 -14.76 -10.33
C VAL A 334 1.77 -15.74 -10.69
N GLU A 335 1.34 -16.60 -9.78
CA GLU A 335 0.25 -17.54 -10.00
C GLU A 335 -1.07 -16.82 -10.29
N ALA A 336 -1.37 -15.76 -9.54
CA ALA A 336 -2.56 -14.95 -9.78
C ALA A 336 -2.53 -14.27 -11.16
N ASP A 337 -1.36 -13.73 -11.56
CA ASP A 337 -1.21 -13.09 -12.85
C ASP A 337 -1.22 -14.09 -14.02
N LEU A 338 -0.69 -15.30 -13.85
CA LEU A 338 -0.86 -16.39 -14.80
C LEU A 338 -2.33 -16.75 -15.00
N ARG A 339 -3.08 -16.93 -13.91
CA ARG A 339 -4.53 -17.23 -13.97
C ARG A 339 -5.28 -16.15 -14.74
N ARG A 340 -5.06 -14.86 -14.41
CA ARG A 340 -5.74 -13.73 -15.03
C ARG A 340 -5.39 -13.59 -16.51
N ASN A 341 -4.11 -13.64 -16.87
CA ASN A 341 -3.68 -13.53 -18.26
C ASN A 341 -4.16 -14.70 -19.12
N LYS A 342 -4.24 -15.93 -18.58
CA LYS A 342 -4.87 -17.09 -19.26
C LYS A 342 -6.36 -16.88 -19.50
N ALA A 343 -7.06 -16.21 -18.59
CA ALA A 343 -8.48 -15.90 -18.73
C ALA A 343 -8.75 -14.67 -19.62
N GLY A 344 -7.70 -14.04 -20.18
CA GLY A 344 -7.83 -12.93 -21.13
C GLY A 344 -8.09 -11.57 -20.49
N PHE A 345 -7.98 -11.44 -19.17
CA PHE A 345 -8.07 -10.17 -18.50
C PHE A 345 -6.93 -9.97 -17.50
N SER A 346 -6.43 -8.75 -17.46
CA SER A 346 -5.43 -8.29 -16.50
C SER A 346 -5.87 -6.90 -16.06
N PHE A 347 -6.21 -6.76 -14.80
CA PHE A 347 -6.70 -5.50 -14.23
C PHE A 347 -5.55 -4.58 -13.82
#